data_6dcca4616c3542a718d0c8b3a9eadc2d
#
_entry.id   6dcca4616c3542a718d0c8b3a9eadc2d
#
_cell.length_a   1.000
_cell.length_b   1.000
_cell.length_c   1.000
_cell.angle_alpha   90.00
_cell.angle_beta   90.00
_cell.angle_gamma   90.00
#
_symmetry.space_group_name_H-M   'P 1'
#
loop_
_entity.id
_entity.type
_entity.pdbx_description
1 polymer ?
#
loop_
_entity_poly.entity_id
_entity_poly.type
_entity_poly.pdbx_seq_one_letter_code
_entity_poly.pdbx_strand_id
1 'polypeptide(L)'
;MTLIKINKVFMNKNFTTQDEVMNFLADQSIVLSISEDRDAVYEKLMEREEESTTGMMDGFAIPHAKDASIKDADIVIVRLNGKVDWKSLDGEGTDFVIALFIPDSEAGTTHLKFLSQVARLLMHKDVTEGLKQAQSAEEIAELLNQKLEEN
;
A
#
# COMPACT_ATOMS: atom_id res chain seq x y z
N MET A 1 2.68 -1.55 16.87
CA MET A 1 2.97 -1.59 15.43
C MET A 1 1.89 -2.35 14.68
N THR A 2 1.47 -1.83 13.54
CA THR A 2 0.45 -2.47 12.73
C THR A 2 1.05 -3.70 12.02
N LEU A 3 0.42 -4.86 12.19
CA LEU A 3 0.85 -6.08 11.51
C LEU A 3 0.14 -6.21 10.17
N ILE A 4 0.82 -6.79 9.20
CA ILE A 4 0.21 -7.10 7.90
C ILE A 4 -0.67 -8.33 8.11
N LYS A 5 -1.96 -8.19 7.81
CA LYS A 5 -2.93 -9.28 8.00
C LYS A 5 -3.21 -9.97 6.67
N ILE A 6 -3.31 -11.29 6.70
CA ILE A 6 -3.50 -12.09 5.49
C ILE A 6 -4.75 -11.69 4.71
N ASN A 7 -5.83 -11.39 5.40
CA ASN A 7 -7.09 -11.00 4.74
C ASN A 7 -7.03 -9.61 4.08
N LYS A 8 -5.94 -8.89 4.25
CA LYS A 8 -5.73 -7.58 3.63
C LYS A 8 -4.63 -7.63 2.58
N VAL A 9 -4.27 -8.82 2.13
CA VAL A 9 -3.32 -9.04 1.05
C VAL A 9 -4.07 -9.65 -0.14
N PHE A 10 -4.06 -8.94 -1.26
CA PHE A 10 -4.75 -9.36 -2.48
C PHE A 10 -3.74 -9.65 -3.56
N MET A 11 -3.88 -10.80 -4.21
CA MET A 11 -2.97 -11.25 -5.25
C MET A 11 -3.70 -11.46 -6.57
N ASN A 12 -2.93 -11.51 -7.63
CA ASN A 12 -3.43 -11.86 -8.97
C ASN A 12 -4.54 -10.91 -9.47
N LYS A 13 -4.40 -9.63 -9.15
CA LYS A 13 -5.37 -8.64 -9.59
C LYS A 13 -5.00 -8.12 -10.99
N ASN A 14 -6.02 -7.91 -11.82
CA ASN A 14 -5.86 -7.45 -13.20
C ASN A 14 -6.48 -6.06 -13.33
N PHE A 15 -5.67 -5.04 -13.11
CA PHE A 15 -6.10 -3.65 -13.32
C PHE A 15 -5.27 -3.08 -14.46
N THR A 16 -5.86 -2.15 -15.20
CA THR A 16 -5.19 -1.52 -16.35
C THR A 16 -4.78 -0.08 -16.07
N THR A 17 -5.36 0.56 -15.04
CA THR A 17 -5.08 1.96 -14.71
C THR A 17 -4.86 2.15 -13.21
N GLN A 18 -4.16 3.25 -12.89
CA GLN A 18 -3.99 3.68 -11.51
C GLN A 18 -5.36 3.95 -10.87
N ASP A 19 -6.28 4.54 -11.61
CA ASP A 19 -7.61 4.86 -11.11
C ASP A 19 -8.35 3.60 -10.64
N GLU A 20 -8.24 2.52 -11.39
CA GLU A 20 -8.85 1.24 -11.00
C GLU A 20 -8.26 0.72 -9.67
N VAL A 21 -6.95 0.87 -9.50
CA VAL A 21 -6.29 0.48 -8.25
C VAL A 21 -6.80 1.32 -7.09
N MET A 22 -6.88 2.63 -7.27
CA MET A 22 -7.35 3.53 -6.20
C MET A 22 -8.81 3.25 -5.84
N ASN A 23 -9.66 2.98 -6.84
CA ASN A 23 -11.04 2.59 -6.60
C ASN A 23 -11.14 1.27 -5.83
N PHE A 24 -10.32 0.29 -6.20
CA PHE A 24 -10.29 -0.99 -5.49
C PHE A 24 -9.90 -0.78 -4.01
N LEU A 25 -8.88 0.04 -3.76
CA LEU A 25 -8.44 0.34 -2.39
C LEU A 25 -9.54 1.03 -1.59
N ALA A 26 -10.23 1.99 -2.20
CA ALA A 26 -11.33 2.67 -1.54
C ALA A 26 -12.49 1.70 -1.22
N ASP A 27 -12.82 0.82 -2.16
CA ASP A 27 -13.85 -0.19 -1.95
C ASP A 27 -13.46 -1.14 -0.81
N GLN A 28 -12.23 -1.60 -0.78
CA GLN A 28 -11.75 -2.50 0.26
C GLN A 28 -11.69 -1.83 1.62
N SER A 29 -11.48 -0.52 1.67
CA SER A 29 -11.50 0.18 2.95
C SER A 29 -12.84 0.04 3.66
N ILE A 30 -13.93 -0.09 2.91
CA ILE A 30 -15.27 -0.32 3.46
C ILE A 30 -15.46 -1.80 3.81
N VAL A 31 -15.15 -2.69 2.86
CA VAL A 31 -15.30 -4.13 3.06
C VAL A 31 -14.51 -4.62 4.28
N LEU A 32 -13.32 -4.08 4.47
CA LEU A 32 -12.42 -4.47 5.56
C LEU A 32 -12.66 -3.66 6.84
N SER A 33 -13.66 -2.82 6.87
CA SER A 33 -14.02 -1.99 8.02
C SER A 33 -12.90 -1.03 8.46
N ILE A 34 -12.12 -0.55 7.50
CA ILE A 34 -11.06 0.43 7.74
C ILE A 34 -11.65 1.83 7.81
N SER A 35 -12.60 2.13 6.93
CA SER A 35 -13.22 3.44 6.81
C SER A 35 -14.75 3.31 6.72
N GLU A 36 -15.42 4.43 6.96
CA GLU A 36 -16.88 4.53 6.82
C GLU A 36 -17.28 5.35 5.60
N ASP A 37 -16.31 5.91 4.86
CA ASP A 37 -16.59 6.79 3.73
C ASP A 37 -15.66 6.47 2.55
N ARG A 38 -16.17 5.68 1.63
CA ARG A 38 -15.43 5.20 0.47
C ARG A 38 -14.92 6.34 -0.41
N ASP A 39 -15.80 7.32 -0.68
CA ASP A 39 -15.43 8.42 -1.57
C ASP A 39 -14.39 9.33 -0.95
N ALA A 40 -14.45 9.56 0.36
CA ALA A 40 -13.44 10.34 1.05
C ALA A 40 -12.08 9.66 0.96
N VAL A 41 -12.02 8.33 1.12
CA VAL A 41 -10.77 7.58 1.00
C VAL A 41 -10.21 7.71 -0.42
N TYR A 42 -11.06 7.53 -1.43
CA TYR A 42 -10.65 7.67 -2.82
C TYR A 42 -10.06 9.06 -3.08
N GLU A 43 -10.77 10.10 -2.66
CA GLU A 43 -10.31 11.47 -2.85
C GLU A 43 -8.96 11.72 -2.18
N LYS A 44 -8.77 11.23 -0.97
CA LYS A 44 -7.51 11.41 -0.25
C LYS A 44 -6.36 10.65 -0.89
N LEU A 45 -6.62 9.45 -1.40
CA LEU A 45 -5.61 8.70 -2.15
C LEU A 45 -5.15 9.49 -3.38
N MET A 46 -6.11 10.04 -4.13
CA MET A 46 -5.79 10.78 -5.35
C MET A 46 -5.12 12.12 -5.05
N GLU A 47 -5.58 12.85 -4.03
CA GLU A 47 -4.97 14.11 -3.62
C GLU A 47 -3.50 13.91 -3.23
N ARG A 48 -3.23 12.85 -2.46
CA ARG A 48 -1.86 12.56 -2.04
C ARG A 48 -0.98 12.25 -3.25
N GLU A 49 -1.50 11.50 -4.21
CA GLU A 49 -0.76 11.15 -5.40
C GLU A 49 -0.44 12.38 -6.27
N GLU A 50 -1.36 13.36 -6.30
CA GLU A 50 -1.17 14.60 -7.04
C GLU A 50 -0.09 15.49 -6.43
N GLU A 51 0.09 15.46 -5.11
CA GLU A 51 1.14 16.25 -4.44
C GLU A 51 2.54 15.81 -4.90
N SER A 52 2.76 14.52 -4.93
CA SER A 52 3.95 13.89 -5.49
C SER A 52 3.69 12.39 -5.55
N THR A 53 4.29 11.73 -6.52
CA THR A 53 4.00 10.32 -6.70
C THR A 53 4.43 9.48 -5.49
N THR A 54 3.66 8.43 -5.21
CA THR A 54 4.01 7.42 -4.23
C THR A 54 4.70 6.21 -4.88
N GLY A 55 4.91 6.26 -6.19
CA GLY A 55 5.63 5.21 -6.92
C GLY A 55 7.09 5.19 -6.54
N MET A 56 7.59 4.02 -6.25
CA MET A 56 8.97 3.79 -5.85
C MET A 56 9.75 3.15 -7.00
N MET A 57 10.70 2.28 -6.69
CA MET A 57 11.47 1.53 -7.68
C MET A 57 10.93 0.13 -7.82
N ASP A 58 11.28 -0.55 -8.90
CA ASP A 58 10.97 -1.96 -9.13
C ASP A 58 9.48 -2.31 -9.13
N GLY A 59 8.63 -1.37 -9.50
CA GLY A 59 7.19 -1.63 -9.60
C GLY A 59 6.42 -1.49 -8.31
N PHE A 60 7.03 -0.97 -7.25
CA PHE A 60 6.35 -0.76 -5.97
C PHE A 60 5.78 0.64 -5.85
N ALA A 61 4.62 0.75 -5.22
CA ALA A 61 4.04 2.05 -4.86
C ALA A 61 3.48 1.96 -3.44
N ILE A 62 3.52 3.08 -2.73
CA ILE A 62 3.04 3.16 -1.35
C ILE A 62 1.99 4.27 -1.20
N PRO A 63 0.85 4.14 -1.90
CA PRO A 63 -0.20 5.16 -1.79
C PRO A 63 -0.73 5.23 -0.38
N HIS A 64 -1.19 6.40 0.04
CA HIS A 64 -1.74 6.53 1.38
C HIS A 64 -2.85 7.58 1.43
N ALA A 65 -3.77 7.35 2.36
CA ALA A 65 -4.89 8.25 2.62
C ALA A 65 -4.96 8.53 4.12
N LYS A 66 -5.10 9.80 4.46
CA LYS A 66 -5.31 10.24 5.84
C LYS A 66 -6.67 10.93 5.87
N ASP A 67 -7.60 10.40 6.65
CA ASP A 67 -8.95 10.93 6.66
C ASP A 67 -9.65 10.64 7.99
N ALA A 68 -10.60 11.52 8.35
CA ALA A 68 -11.37 11.37 9.58
C ALA A 68 -12.25 10.11 9.57
N SER A 69 -12.62 9.60 8.38
CA SER A 69 -13.43 8.40 8.27
C SER A 69 -12.67 7.11 8.57
N ILE A 70 -11.34 7.18 8.66
CA ILE A 70 -10.51 6.02 8.95
C ILE A 70 -10.42 5.83 10.46
N LYS A 71 -10.79 4.65 10.94
CA LYS A 71 -10.88 4.37 12.39
C LYS A 71 -9.51 4.12 13.02
N ASP A 72 -8.76 3.20 12.45
CA ASP A 72 -7.44 2.81 12.93
C ASP A 72 -6.49 2.73 11.74
N ALA A 73 -5.20 2.97 11.99
CA ALA A 73 -4.19 2.82 10.96
C ALA A 73 -4.18 1.38 10.45
N ASP A 74 -4.11 1.21 9.13
CA ASP A 74 -4.13 -0.12 8.53
C ASP A 74 -3.40 -0.15 7.21
N ILE A 75 -3.10 -1.35 6.74
CA ILE A 75 -2.34 -1.58 5.52
C ILE A 75 -3.09 -2.57 4.65
N VAL A 76 -3.19 -2.25 3.36
CA VAL A 76 -3.74 -3.17 2.36
C VAL A 76 -2.69 -3.37 1.29
N ILE A 77 -2.43 -4.62 0.93
CA ILE A 77 -1.43 -4.98 -0.07
C ILE A 77 -2.13 -5.56 -1.29
N VAL A 78 -1.73 -5.09 -2.47
CA VAL A 78 -2.30 -5.56 -3.73
C VAL A 78 -1.17 -5.88 -4.69
N ARG A 79 -1.08 -7.12 -5.13
CA ARG A 79 -0.14 -7.53 -6.16
C ARG A 79 -0.89 -7.73 -7.47
N LEU A 80 -0.43 -7.05 -8.51
CA LEU A 80 -1.05 -7.08 -9.83
C LEU A 80 -0.34 -8.07 -10.74
N ASN A 81 -1.04 -8.59 -11.73
CA ASN A 81 -0.45 -9.49 -12.71
C ASN A 81 0.37 -8.73 -13.76
N GLY A 82 0.11 -7.46 -13.94
CA GLY A 82 0.86 -6.63 -14.88
C GLY A 82 1.03 -5.22 -14.34
N LYS A 83 1.99 -4.48 -14.90
CA LYS A 83 2.25 -3.11 -14.48
C LYS A 83 1.19 -2.17 -15.03
N VAL A 84 0.76 -1.22 -14.18
CA VAL A 84 -0.11 -0.11 -14.61
C VAL A 84 0.73 1.16 -14.65
N ASP A 85 0.30 2.10 -15.49
CA ASP A 85 0.96 3.40 -15.57
C ASP A 85 0.90 4.10 -14.21
N TRP A 86 2.07 4.49 -13.72
CA TRP A 86 2.21 5.13 -12.43
C TRP A 86 3.53 5.86 -12.44
N LYS A 87 3.52 7.13 -12.11
CA LYS A 87 4.78 7.85 -12.01
C LYS A 87 5.61 7.24 -10.90
N SER A 88 6.86 6.93 -11.18
CA SER A 88 7.72 6.25 -10.22
C SER A 88 9.15 6.78 -10.33
N LEU A 89 9.97 6.44 -9.34
CA LEU A 89 11.35 6.93 -9.28
C LEU A 89 12.19 6.44 -10.46
N ASP A 90 11.90 5.25 -10.98
CA ASP A 90 12.62 4.66 -12.11
C ASP A 90 11.82 4.63 -13.41
N GLY A 91 10.60 5.17 -13.41
CA GLY A 91 9.75 5.21 -14.61
C GLY A 91 9.12 3.88 -15.01
N GLU A 92 9.18 2.86 -14.17
CA GLU A 92 8.77 1.50 -14.52
C GLU A 92 7.28 1.19 -14.34
N GLY A 93 6.50 2.09 -13.78
CA GLY A 93 5.10 1.78 -13.45
C GLY A 93 4.99 0.94 -12.18
N THR A 94 3.80 0.38 -11.93
CA THR A 94 3.52 -0.29 -10.66
C THR A 94 2.79 -1.60 -10.84
N ASP A 95 3.27 -2.66 -10.18
CA ASP A 95 2.59 -3.94 -10.09
C ASP A 95 2.49 -4.48 -8.65
N PHE A 96 2.99 -3.73 -7.68
CA PHE A 96 2.91 -4.13 -6.27
C PHE A 96 2.60 -2.89 -5.42
N VAL A 97 1.45 -2.91 -4.75
CA VAL A 97 0.94 -1.76 -4.00
C VAL A 97 0.90 -2.07 -2.52
N ILE A 98 1.48 -1.20 -1.71
CA ILE A 98 1.40 -1.26 -0.24
C ILE A 98 0.67 0.01 0.18
N ALA A 99 -0.63 -0.08 0.39
CA ALA A 99 -1.46 1.08 0.71
C ALA A 99 -1.57 1.28 2.21
N LEU A 100 -1.43 2.53 2.65
CA LEU A 100 -1.50 2.89 4.06
C LEU A 100 -2.71 3.78 4.31
N PHE A 101 -3.51 3.42 5.30
CA PHE A 101 -4.70 4.17 5.72
C PHE A 101 -4.45 4.71 7.11
N ILE A 102 -4.63 6.01 7.29
CA ILE A 102 -4.24 6.72 8.52
C ILE A 102 -5.41 7.54 9.08
N PRO A 103 -5.76 7.37 10.36
CA PRO A 103 -6.75 8.23 10.99
C PRO A 103 -6.26 9.68 11.02
N ASP A 104 -7.17 10.62 10.76
CA ASP A 104 -6.85 12.03 10.78
C ASP A 104 -6.41 12.51 12.16
N SER A 105 -6.91 11.85 13.21
CA SER A 105 -6.59 12.18 14.60
C SER A 105 -5.19 11.70 15.02
N GLU A 106 -4.56 10.84 14.23
CA GLU A 106 -3.26 10.28 14.61
C GLU A 106 -2.14 11.28 14.40
N ALA A 107 -1.26 11.40 15.40
CA ALA A 107 -0.11 12.29 15.32
C ALA A 107 0.84 11.80 14.22
N GLY A 108 1.37 12.74 13.43
CA GLY A 108 2.10 12.43 12.22
C GLY A 108 3.34 11.57 12.37
N THR A 109 3.95 11.51 13.56
CA THR A 109 5.23 10.82 13.76
C THR A 109 5.14 9.30 13.60
N THR A 110 4.03 8.68 14.03
CA THR A 110 3.91 7.21 13.99
C THR A 110 3.86 6.69 12.57
N HIS A 111 3.01 7.27 11.71
CA HIS A 111 2.89 6.78 10.35
C HIS A 111 4.09 7.17 9.48
N LEU A 112 4.74 8.31 9.76
CA LEU A 112 5.96 8.70 9.06
C LEU A 112 7.08 7.70 9.33
N LYS A 113 7.19 7.24 10.58
CA LYS A 113 8.16 6.22 10.94
C LYS A 113 7.90 4.92 10.19
N PHE A 114 6.63 4.50 10.13
CA PHE A 114 6.25 3.30 9.40
C PHE A 114 6.56 3.42 7.90
N LEU A 115 6.21 4.55 7.29
CA LEU A 115 6.50 4.81 5.88
C LEU A 115 8.01 4.75 5.61
N SER A 116 8.82 5.32 6.51
CA SER A 116 10.28 5.27 6.38
C SER A 116 10.80 3.84 6.43
N GLN A 117 10.24 3.01 7.31
CA GLN A 117 10.64 1.61 7.42
C GLN A 117 10.31 0.85 6.14
N VAL A 118 9.10 1.03 5.62
CA VAL A 118 8.67 0.37 4.37
C VAL A 118 9.54 0.84 3.21
N ALA A 119 9.76 2.15 3.09
CA ALA A 119 10.57 2.69 2.00
C ALA A 119 12.00 2.10 2.03
N ARG A 120 12.59 1.96 3.21
CA ARG A 120 13.91 1.35 3.34
C ARG A 120 13.91 -0.13 2.96
N LEU A 121 12.88 -0.87 3.37
CA LEU A 121 12.77 -2.28 3.01
C LEU A 121 12.73 -2.46 1.49
N LEU A 122 12.04 -1.57 0.80
CA LEU A 122 11.92 -1.65 -0.66
C LEU A 122 13.20 -1.27 -1.40
N MET A 123 14.23 -0.83 -0.70
CA MET A 123 15.56 -0.61 -1.27
C MET A 123 16.40 -1.89 -1.27
N HIS A 124 15.96 -2.93 -0.58
CA HIS A 124 16.68 -4.21 -0.49
C HIS A 124 16.14 -5.19 -1.51
N LYS A 125 17.00 -5.66 -2.42
CA LYS A 125 16.61 -6.58 -3.49
C LYS A 125 16.05 -7.91 -2.98
N ASP A 126 16.61 -8.44 -1.91
CA ASP A 126 16.11 -9.69 -1.34
C ASP A 126 14.65 -9.57 -0.89
N VAL A 127 14.27 -8.39 -0.37
CA VAL A 127 12.90 -8.14 0.05
C VAL A 127 11.98 -7.98 -1.16
N THR A 128 12.36 -7.12 -2.12
CA THR A 128 11.50 -6.87 -3.29
C THR A 128 11.33 -8.12 -4.14
N GLU A 129 12.40 -8.88 -4.35
CA GLU A 129 12.31 -10.14 -5.10
C GLU A 129 11.46 -11.17 -4.34
N GLY A 130 11.63 -11.26 -3.04
CA GLY A 130 10.82 -12.16 -2.21
C GLY A 130 9.34 -11.85 -2.29
N LEU A 131 8.99 -10.58 -2.24
CA LEU A 131 7.58 -10.16 -2.35
C LEU A 131 7.00 -10.47 -3.72
N LYS A 132 7.76 -10.25 -4.79
CA LYS A 132 7.29 -10.51 -6.14
C LYS A 132 7.18 -11.99 -6.45
N GLN A 133 8.02 -12.82 -5.85
CA GLN A 133 8.05 -14.26 -6.08
C GLN A 133 7.17 -15.06 -5.11
N ALA A 134 6.61 -14.41 -4.10
CA ALA A 134 5.78 -15.09 -3.11
C ALA A 134 4.60 -15.81 -3.78
N GLN A 135 4.32 -17.02 -3.30
CA GLN A 135 3.29 -17.88 -3.88
C GLN A 135 1.93 -17.71 -3.25
N SER A 136 1.84 -17.01 -2.12
CA SER A 136 0.59 -16.86 -1.38
C SER A 136 0.55 -15.55 -0.62
N ALA A 137 -0.66 -15.14 -0.24
CA ALA A 137 -0.84 -13.97 0.62
C ALA A 137 -0.13 -14.15 1.97
N GLU A 138 -0.12 -15.38 2.47
CA GLU A 138 0.57 -15.71 3.72
C GLU A 138 2.06 -15.44 3.64
N GLU A 139 2.70 -15.84 2.53
CA GLU A 139 4.13 -15.60 2.33
C GLU A 139 4.44 -14.10 2.31
N ILE A 140 3.60 -13.31 1.64
CA ILE A 140 3.78 -11.86 1.58
C ILE A 140 3.67 -11.27 2.98
N ALA A 141 2.62 -11.62 3.71
CA ALA A 141 2.40 -11.09 5.07
C ALA A 141 3.55 -11.49 6.01
N GLU A 142 3.97 -12.75 5.96
CA GLU A 142 5.05 -13.23 6.81
C GLU A 142 6.38 -12.53 6.52
N LEU A 143 6.71 -12.37 5.25
CA LEU A 143 7.95 -11.71 4.86
C LEU A 143 7.99 -10.26 5.35
N LEU A 144 6.91 -9.50 5.10
CA LEU A 144 6.85 -8.11 5.53
C LEU A 144 6.84 -7.98 7.05
N ASN A 145 6.05 -8.79 7.74
CA ASN A 145 6.01 -8.74 9.20
C ASN A 145 7.38 -9.05 9.81
N GLN A 146 8.07 -10.06 9.29
CA GLN A 146 9.39 -10.41 9.75
C GLN A 146 10.38 -9.26 9.56
N LYS A 147 10.40 -8.68 8.36
CA LYS A 147 11.34 -7.60 8.05
C LYS A 147 11.04 -6.32 8.82
N LEU A 148 9.78 -6.03 9.06
CA LEU A 148 9.40 -4.85 9.87
C LEU A 148 9.82 -5.02 11.33
N GLU A 149 9.79 -6.23 11.87
CA GLU A 149 10.25 -6.50 13.21
C GLU A 149 11.77 -6.35 13.37
N GLU A 150 12.53 -6.63 12.31
CA GLU A 150 13.98 -6.53 12.32
C GLU A 150 14.49 -5.08 12.30
N ASN A 151 13.63 -4.14 11.98
CA ASN A 151 14.02 -2.72 11.89
C ASN A 151 13.82 -1.99 13.22
#